data_4a3e7fef34006b93511a70025ba3d13f
#
_entry.id   4a3e7fef34006b93511a70025ba3d13f
#
_cell.length_a   1.000
_cell.length_b   1.000
_cell.length_c   1.000
_cell.angle_alpha   90.00
_cell.angle_beta   90.00
_cell.angle_gamma   90.00
#
_symmetry.space_group_name_H-M   'P 1'
#
loop_
_entity.id
_entity.type
_entity.pdbx_description
1 polymer ?
#
loop_
_entity_poly.entity_id
_entity_poly.type
_entity_poly.pdbx_seq_one_letter_code
_entity_poly.pdbx_strand_id
1 'polypeptide(L)'
;MTEPDPRTLEALGLAEAPREHPLSYPGARPEESVLLDGDRLLPLTRRLCEDRVPVLAVGSNACPAQLRHKMAQSGVSGTIPMVKTRVFGLGVGVSAHVSPMGYVSASPFHAPGAVGELFLTWLDAAQLAVVDASEGVTVAEGAYGRAWLSASDVRVELDSGELLPGAHVYVNRRGVLHNGSGSPRPHPGERPLLASLLAGSARLRELFGETPEEFCARARGDGALCARGTRLFASEGLAMASGLERYA
;
A
#
# COMPACT_ATOMS: atom_id res chain seq x y z
N MET A 1 -7.74 -15.35 -35.07
CA MET A 1 -7.75 -14.97 -33.64
C MET A 1 -6.29 -14.92 -33.21
N THR A 2 -5.77 -13.74 -32.90
CA THR A 2 -4.41 -13.59 -32.34
C THR A 2 -4.40 -14.22 -30.94
N GLU A 3 -3.45 -15.07 -30.64
CA GLU A 3 -3.23 -15.58 -29.28
C GLU A 3 -3.06 -14.39 -28.32
N PRO A 4 -3.66 -14.43 -27.11
CA PRO A 4 -3.49 -13.36 -26.14
C PRO A 4 -2.01 -13.25 -25.76
N ASP A 5 -1.50 -12.02 -25.62
CA ASP A 5 -0.11 -11.79 -25.17
C ASP A 5 0.05 -12.35 -23.74
N PRO A 6 0.95 -13.35 -23.52
CA PRO A 6 1.13 -13.97 -22.22
C PRO A 6 1.68 -13.02 -21.13
N ARG A 7 2.11 -11.81 -21.50
CA ARG A 7 2.63 -10.79 -20.59
C ARG A 7 1.57 -9.82 -20.07
N THR A 8 0.32 -9.97 -20.48
CA THR A 8 -0.77 -9.15 -19.96
C THR A 8 -1.05 -9.46 -18.50
N LEU A 9 -1.49 -8.46 -17.74
CA LEU A 9 -1.88 -8.65 -16.34
C LEU A 9 -2.98 -9.71 -16.20
N GLU A 10 -3.89 -9.79 -17.18
CA GLU A 10 -4.95 -10.82 -17.24
C GLU A 10 -4.35 -12.23 -17.35
N ALA A 11 -3.45 -12.45 -18.32
CA ALA A 11 -2.81 -13.74 -18.54
C ALA A 11 -1.95 -14.19 -17.35
N LEU A 12 -1.40 -13.22 -16.60
CA LEU A 12 -0.57 -13.47 -15.42
C LEU A 12 -1.38 -13.58 -14.12
N GLY A 13 -2.70 -13.41 -14.14
CA GLY A 13 -3.53 -13.41 -12.93
C GLY A 13 -3.30 -12.20 -12.01
N LEU A 14 -2.80 -11.09 -12.55
CA LEU A 14 -2.43 -9.87 -11.83
C LEU A 14 -3.35 -8.68 -12.17
N ALA A 15 -4.49 -8.92 -12.82
CA ALA A 15 -5.35 -7.85 -13.35
C ALA A 15 -6.28 -7.21 -12.33
N GLU A 16 -6.46 -7.81 -11.14
CA GLU A 16 -7.41 -7.35 -10.13
C GLU A 16 -6.86 -6.20 -9.30
N ALA A 17 -7.50 -5.02 -9.39
CA ALA A 17 -7.12 -3.84 -8.63
C ALA A 17 -7.91 -3.73 -7.32
N PRO A 18 -7.25 -3.56 -6.15
CA PRO A 18 -7.93 -3.39 -4.86
C PRO A 18 -8.95 -2.25 -4.81
N ARG A 19 -8.77 -1.18 -5.59
CA ARG A 19 -9.78 -0.10 -5.68
C ARG A 19 -11.09 -0.54 -6.31
N GLU A 20 -11.06 -1.52 -7.20
CA GLU A 20 -12.25 -2.10 -7.81
C GLU A 20 -12.78 -3.25 -6.96
N HIS A 21 -11.88 -4.03 -6.36
CA HIS A 21 -12.15 -5.22 -5.57
C HIS A 21 -11.50 -5.12 -4.16
N PRO A 22 -12.12 -4.41 -3.20
CA PRO A 22 -11.51 -4.11 -1.90
C PRO A 22 -10.99 -5.34 -1.14
N LEU A 23 -11.69 -6.46 -1.22
CA LEU A 23 -11.29 -7.70 -0.54
C LEU A 23 -10.03 -8.37 -1.13
N SER A 24 -9.57 -7.91 -2.30
CA SER A 24 -8.29 -8.36 -2.85
C SER A 24 -7.07 -7.61 -2.27
N TYR A 25 -7.29 -6.55 -1.46
CA TYR A 25 -6.18 -5.76 -0.89
C TYR A 25 -5.20 -6.65 -0.12
N PRO A 26 -3.89 -6.47 -0.25
CA PRO A 26 -3.16 -5.40 -0.96
C PRO A 26 -3.02 -5.62 -2.47
N GLY A 27 -3.61 -6.64 -3.04
CA GLY A 27 -3.52 -7.03 -4.44
C GLY A 27 -2.33 -7.96 -4.74
N ALA A 28 -2.42 -8.66 -5.87
CA ALA A 28 -1.34 -9.51 -6.34
C ALA A 28 -0.15 -8.67 -6.84
N ARG A 29 1.05 -9.19 -6.64
CA ARG A 29 2.31 -8.54 -7.02
C ARG A 29 3.16 -9.47 -7.88
N PRO A 30 4.06 -8.94 -8.73
CA PRO A 30 5.01 -9.75 -9.48
C PRO A 30 5.93 -10.56 -8.55
N GLU A 31 6.51 -11.64 -9.06
CA GLU A 31 7.49 -12.43 -8.30
C GLU A 31 8.90 -11.83 -8.39
N GLU A 32 9.19 -11.09 -9.46
CA GLU A 32 10.50 -10.51 -9.78
C GLU A 32 10.38 -9.03 -10.19
N SER A 33 11.52 -8.37 -10.38
CA SER A 33 11.61 -7.00 -10.87
C SER A 33 11.13 -6.92 -12.31
N VAL A 34 10.21 -5.99 -12.60
CA VAL A 34 9.55 -5.84 -13.90
C VAL A 34 9.33 -4.39 -14.28
N LEU A 35 9.09 -4.16 -15.56
CA LEU A 35 8.51 -2.92 -16.06
C LEU A 35 7.00 -3.11 -16.26
N LEU A 36 6.18 -2.41 -15.50
CA LEU A 36 4.78 -2.23 -15.85
C LEU A 36 4.68 -1.29 -17.04
N ASP A 37 4.02 -1.70 -18.12
CA ASP A 37 3.76 -0.88 -19.30
C ASP A 37 2.30 -1.05 -19.74
N GLY A 38 1.46 -0.13 -19.27
CA GLY A 38 0.02 -0.24 -19.44
C GLY A 38 -0.56 -1.47 -18.75
N ASP A 39 -0.98 -2.46 -19.50
CA ASP A 39 -1.56 -3.72 -19.02
C ASP A 39 -0.59 -4.92 -19.09
N ARG A 40 0.70 -4.67 -19.35
CA ARG A 40 1.72 -5.73 -19.53
C ARG A 40 2.87 -5.59 -18.57
N LEU A 41 3.47 -6.74 -18.24
CA LEU A 41 4.75 -6.80 -17.53
C LEU A 41 5.86 -7.16 -18.52
N LEU A 42 6.86 -6.29 -18.61
CA LEU A 42 7.99 -6.42 -19.52
C LEU A 42 9.29 -6.59 -18.72
N PRO A 43 10.34 -7.14 -19.32
CA PRO A 43 11.67 -7.14 -18.70
C PRO A 43 12.14 -5.73 -18.34
N LEU A 44 12.64 -5.57 -17.13
CA LEU A 44 13.15 -4.30 -16.64
C LEU A 44 14.55 -4.04 -17.15
N THR A 45 14.80 -2.81 -17.61
CA THR A 45 16.15 -2.29 -17.87
C THR A 45 16.47 -1.16 -16.89
N ARG A 46 17.68 -1.14 -16.35
CA ARG A 46 18.10 -0.20 -15.29
C ARG A 46 17.98 1.28 -15.67
N ARG A 47 18.19 1.61 -16.96
CA ARG A 47 18.02 2.98 -17.48
C ARG A 47 16.64 3.58 -17.25
N LEU A 48 15.63 2.73 -17.09
CA LEU A 48 14.24 3.19 -16.84
C LEU A 48 14.02 3.72 -15.43
N CYS A 49 14.97 3.53 -14.52
CA CYS A 49 14.94 4.08 -13.16
C CYS A 49 15.63 5.44 -13.05
N GLU A 50 16.40 5.85 -14.07
CA GLU A 50 17.09 7.14 -14.10
C GLU A 50 16.07 8.29 -14.09
N ASP A 51 16.37 9.38 -13.38
CA ASP A 51 15.51 10.57 -13.22
C ASP A 51 14.13 10.32 -12.62
N ARG A 52 13.95 9.21 -11.89
CA ARG A 52 12.72 8.83 -11.21
C ARG A 52 12.91 8.77 -9.70
N VAL A 53 11.81 8.93 -8.99
CA VAL A 53 11.78 8.92 -7.52
C VAL A 53 11.48 7.51 -7.03
N PRO A 54 12.35 6.91 -6.18
CA PRO A 54 12.10 5.60 -5.58
C PRO A 54 11.08 5.71 -4.44
N VAL A 55 10.00 4.95 -4.53
CA VAL A 55 8.94 4.88 -3.52
C VAL A 55 8.74 3.43 -3.09
N LEU A 56 8.95 3.13 -1.80
CA LEU A 56 8.67 1.82 -1.23
C LEU A 56 7.16 1.56 -1.20
N ALA A 57 6.76 0.48 -1.80
CA ALA A 57 5.38 0.04 -1.87
C ALA A 57 5.09 -1.00 -0.79
N VAL A 58 4.49 -0.57 0.32
CA VAL A 58 4.15 -1.43 1.47
C VAL A 58 2.76 -2.03 1.39
N GLY A 59 1.92 -1.55 0.47
CA GLY A 59 0.54 -2.00 0.24
C GLY A 59 0.23 -2.09 -1.25
N SER A 60 -0.93 -1.60 -1.65
CA SER A 60 -1.44 -1.77 -3.02
C SER A 60 -0.63 -1.07 -4.13
N ASN A 61 0.30 -0.20 -3.78
CA ASN A 61 1.24 0.34 -4.76
C ASN A 61 2.27 -0.70 -5.27
N ALA A 62 2.34 -1.90 -4.67
CA ALA A 62 3.06 -3.04 -5.20
C ALA A 62 2.23 -3.87 -6.20
N CYS A 63 0.93 -3.59 -6.35
CA CYS A 63 0.03 -4.27 -7.27
C CYS A 63 0.01 -3.54 -8.62
N PRO A 64 0.45 -4.19 -9.72
CA PRO A 64 0.49 -3.56 -11.04
C PRO A 64 -0.89 -3.12 -11.53
N ALA A 65 -1.96 -3.90 -11.28
CA ALA A 65 -3.32 -3.50 -11.63
C ALA A 65 -3.76 -2.23 -10.90
N GLN A 66 -3.38 -2.06 -9.64
CA GLN A 66 -3.68 -0.84 -8.88
C GLN A 66 -2.96 0.38 -9.45
N LEU A 67 -1.68 0.24 -9.82
CA LEU A 67 -0.92 1.33 -10.46
C LEU A 67 -1.52 1.67 -11.83
N ARG A 68 -1.81 0.66 -12.67
CA ARG A 68 -2.51 0.84 -13.95
C ARG A 68 -3.81 1.62 -13.76
N HIS A 69 -4.64 1.21 -12.80
CA HIS A 69 -5.91 1.87 -12.50
C HIS A 69 -5.73 3.35 -12.13
N LYS A 70 -4.78 3.67 -11.22
CA LYS A 70 -4.47 5.05 -10.82
C LYS A 70 -4.02 5.91 -12.00
N MET A 71 -3.09 5.40 -12.81
CA MET A 71 -2.53 6.13 -13.96
C MET A 71 -3.59 6.35 -15.05
N ALA A 72 -4.38 5.32 -15.37
CA ALA A 72 -5.44 5.41 -16.38
C ALA A 72 -6.50 6.44 -16.01
N GLN A 73 -6.95 6.49 -14.75
CA GLN A 73 -7.93 7.48 -14.29
C GLN A 73 -7.43 8.91 -14.41
N SER A 74 -6.11 9.12 -14.33
CA SER A 74 -5.48 10.44 -14.37
C SER A 74 -4.93 10.80 -15.76
N GLY A 75 -5.03 9.91 -16.74
CA GLY A 75 -4.47 10.10 -18.08
C GLY A 75 -2.94 10.21 -18.12
N VAL A 76 -2.25 9.64 -17.11
CA VAL A 76 -0.80 9.65 -17.00
C VAL A 76 -0.22 8.33 -17.51
N SER A 77 1.01 8.36 -18.03
CA SER A 77 1.72 7.15 -18.49
C SER A 77 1.75 6.06 -17.43
N GLY A 78 1.40 4.83 -17.83
CA GLY A 78 1.45 3.63 -16.99
C GLY A 78 2.79 2.90 -17.03
N THR A 79 3.84 3.50 -17.60
CA THR A 79 5.19 2.88 -17.70
C THR A 79 5.95 3.09 -16.41
N ILE A 80 5.94 2.09 -15.51
CA ILE A 80 6.49 2.18 -14.13
C ILE A 80 7.46 1.03 -13.88
N PRO A 81 8.75 1.29 -13.61
CA PRO A 81 9.68 0.29 -13.10
C PRO A 81 9.25 -0.16 -11.69
N MET A 82 9.11 -1.45 -11.49
CA MET A 82 8.81 -2.10 -10.23
C MET A 82 9.98 -3.01 -9.87
N VAL A 83 10.77 -2.61 -8.89
CA VAL A 83 12.02 -3.29 -8.52
C VAL A 83 11.84 -3.99 -7.18
N LYS A 84 12.02 -5.30 -7.16
CA LYS A 84 12.02 -6.09 -5.94
C LYS A 84 13.26 -5.76 -5.11
N THR A 85 13.10 -5.58 -3.81
CA THR A 85 14.17 -5.11 -2.93
C THR A 85 14.13 -5.81 -1.58
N ARG A 86 15.28 -5.91 -0.94
CA ARG A 86 15.40 -6.26 0.48
C ARG A 86 15.42 -4.99 1.31
N VAL A 87 14.59 -4.95 2.34
CA VAL A 87 14.45 -3.78 3.22
C VAL A 87 14.74 -4.20 4.64
N PHE A 88 15.59 -3.44 5.33
CA PHE A 88 16.03 -3.69 6.68
C PHE A 88 15.59 -2.55 7.59
N GLY A 89 15.04 -2.88 8.75
CA GLY A 89 14.58 -1.90 9.73
C GLY A 89 13.14 -1.42 9.56
N LEU A 90 12.41 -1.98 8.60
CA LEU A 90 11.02 -1.63 8.32
C LEU A 90 10.13 -2.87 8.36
N GLY A 91 9.02 -2.77 9.08
CA GLY A 91 7.94 -3.74 9.06
C GLY A 91 6.72 -3.19 8.32
N VAL A 92 5.81 -4.07 7.93
CA VAL A 92 4.53 -3.74 7.32
C VAL A 92 3.39 -4.21 8.23
N GLY A 93 2.59 -3.27 8.71
CA GLY A 93 1.45 -3.51 9.58
C GLY A 93 0.14 -3.03 8.96
N VAL A 94 -0.92 -3.15 9.74
CA VAL A 94 -2.25 -2.64 9.40
C VAL A 94 -2.34 -1.17 9.81
N SER A 95 -2.79 -0.28 8.92
CA SER A 95 -2.98 1.14 9.25
C SER A 95 -4.12 1.33 10.26
N ALA A 96 -3.99 2.32 11.15
CA ALA A 96 -5.07 2.70 12.07
C ALA A 96 -6.10 3.61 11.37
N HIS A 97 -6.57 3.22 10.17
CA HIS A 97 -7.41 4.04 9.31
C HIS A 97 -8.32 3.17 8.43
N VAL A 98 -9.61 3.50 8.39
CA VAL A 98 -10.57 2.93 7.44
C VAL A 98 -10.59 3.78 6.18
N SER A 99 -10.24 3.20 5.05
CA SER A 99 -10.21 3.88 3.76
C SER A 99 -11.60 3.98 3.14
N PRO A 100 -11.98 5.14 2.54
CA PRO A 100 -13.20 5.25 1.74
C PRO A 100 -13.15 4.43 0.43
N MET A 101 -12.05 3.72 0.18
CA MET A 101 -11.97 2.71 -0.88
C MET A 101 -12.55 1.36 -0.46
N GLY A 102 -12.96 1.20 0.82
CA GLY A 102 -13.62 0.00 1.32
C GLY A 102 -12.69 -1.02 1.97
N TYR A 103 -11.48 -0.64 2.36
CA TYR A 103 -10.51 -1.52 3.02
C TYR A 103 -9.74 -0.82 4.14
N VAL A 104 -9.02 -1.60 4.96
CA VAL A 104 -8.09 -1.13 5.97
C VAL A 104 -6.68 -1.39 5.47
N SER A 105 -6.00 -0.35 5.02
CA SER A 105 -4.75 -0.47 4.27
C SER A 105 -3.55 -0.88 5.13
N ALA A 106 -2.47 -1.29 4.46
CA ALA A 106 -1.16 -1.47 5.08
C ALA A 106 -0.49 -0.12 5.38
N SER A 107 0.37 -0.10 6.39
CA SER A 107 1.25 1.03 6.71
C SER A 107 2.60 0.51 7.21
N PRO A 108 3.71 1.19 6.88
CA PRO A 108 5.00 0.83 7.41
C PRO A 108 5.09 1.19 8.90
N PHE A 109 5.96 0.48 9.63
CA PHE A 109 6.36 0.82 10.97
C PHE A 109 7.86 0.56 11.17
N HIS A 110 8.48 1.28 12.12
CA HIS A 110 9.88 1.09 12.45
C HIS A 110 10.07 -0.26 13.16
N ALA A 111 10.91 -1.11 12.60
CA ALA A 111 11.14 -2.47 13.07
C ALA A 111 12.64 -2.81 13.05
N PRO A 112 13.44 -2.31 14.01
CA PRO A 112 14.87 -2.59 14.05
C PRO A 112 15.13 -4.10 14.06
N GLY A 113 16.00 -4.57 13.18
CA GLY A 113 16.29 -6.00 13.02
C GLY A 113 15.35 -6.77 12.08
N ALA A 114 14.23 -6.21 11.68
CA ALA A 114 13.39 -6.84 10.65
C ALA A 114 14.09 -6.78 9.27
N VAL A 115 13.90 -7.85 8.50
CA VAL A 115 14.30 -7.93 7.10
C VAL A 115 13.11 -8.44 6.32
N GLY A 116 12.74 -7.73 5.25
CA GLY A 116 11.61 -8.10 4.40
C GLY A 116 11.89 -7.84 2.93
N GLU A 117 11.05 -8.41 2.08
CA GLU A 117 11.05 -8.12 0.64
C GLU A 117 9.87 -7.20 0.31
N LEU A 118 10.16 -6.07 -0.31
CA LEU A 118 9.18 -5.11 -0.81
C LEU A 118 9.47 -4.78 -2.27
N PHE A 119 8.59 -3.99 -2.88
CA PHE A 119 8.84 -3.39 -4.18
C PHE A 119 9.16 -1.91 -4.05
N LEU A 120 10.11 -1.43 -4.84
CA LEU A 120 10.26 -0.03 -5.17
C LEU A 120 9.52 0.25 -6.47
N THR A 121 8.64 1.22 -6.47
CA THR A 121 8.10 1.82 -7.68
C THR A 121 8.90 3.08 -8.00
N TRP A 122 9.48 3.15 -9.19
CA TRP A 122 10.24 4.30 -9.65
C TRP A 122 9.32 5.20 -10.47
N LEU A 123 8.92 6.32 -9.87
CA LEU A 123 7.88 7.21 -10.40
C LEU A 123 8.50 8.48 -10.98
N ASP A 124 8.07 8.86 -12.19
CA ASP A 124 8.31 10.21 -12.69
C ASP A 124 7.46 11.25 -11.94
N ALA A 125 7.66 12.53 -12.20
CA ALA A 125 6.99 13.60 -11.47
C ALA A 125 5.45 13.55 -11.60
N ALA A 126 4.93 13.20 -12.79
CA ALA A 126 3.49 13.12 -13.02
C ALA A 126 2.87 11.91 -12.31
N GLN A 127 3.52 10.76 -12.38
CA GLN A 127 3.12 9.53 -11.70
C GLN A 127 3.16 9.71 -10.18
N LEU A 128 4.22 10.35 -9.65
CA LEU A 128 4.35 10.64 -8.22
C LEU A 128 3.22 11.53 -7.73
N ALA A 129 2.86 12.59 -8.49
CA ALA A 129 1.74 13.46 -8.15
C ALA A 129 0.39 12.70 -8.11
N VAL A 130 0.16 11.75 -9.02
CA VAL A 130 -1.03 10.89 -9.00
C VAL A 130 -1.05 10.00 -7.77
N VAL A 131 0.08 9.39 -7.41
CA VAL A 131 0.15 8.54 -6.22
C VAL A 131 0.00 9.38 -4.95
N ASP A 132 0.67 10.52 -4.82
CA ASP A 132 0.52 11.45 -3.69
C ASP A 132 -0.94 11.87 -3.48
N ALA A 133 -1.63 12.26 -4.55
CA ALA A 133 -3.06 12.60 -4.48
C ALA A 133 -3.91 11.42 -4.03
N SER A 134 -3.61 10.22 -4.52
CA SER A 134 -4.34 8.99 -4.17
C SER A 134 -4.17 8.54 -2.73
N GLU A 135 -3.04 8.90 -2.10
CA GLU A 135 -2.74 8.64 -0.68
C GLU A 135 -3.20 9.80 0.23
N GLY A 136 -3.68 10.89 -0.36
CA GLY A 136 -4.14 12.07 0.39
C GLY A 136 -3.00 12.93 0.94
N VAL A 137 -1.79 12.84 0.40
CA VAL A 137 -0.64 13.64 0.86
C VAL A 137 -0.88 15.13 0.69
N THR A 138 -1.60 15.51 -0.36
CA THR A 138 -1.92 16.91 -0.71
C THR A 138 -3.05 17.52 0.13
N VAL A 139 -3.70 16.71 0.98
CA VAL A 139 -4.81 17.13 1.84
C VAL A 139 -4.30 17.35 3.26
N ALA A 140 -4.62 18.49 3.89
CA ALA A 140 -4.11 18.86 5.20
C ALA A 140 -4.36 17.80 6.29
N GLU A 141 -5.51 17.12 6.26
CA GLU A 141 -5.87 16.04 7.17
C GLU A 141 -5.86 14.66 6.48
N GLY A 142 -5.09 14.52 5.40
CA GLY A 142 -4.97 13.27 4.65
C GLY A 142 -4.48 12.13 5.52
N ALA A 143 -4.79 10.90 5.09
CA ALA A 143 -4.46 9.71 5.86
C ALA A 143 -2.95 9.45 5.94
N TYR A 144 -2.20 9.81 4.89
CA TYR A 144 -0.78 9.52 4.77
C TYR A 144 0.05 10.79 4.56
N GLY A 145 1.30 10.76 5.04
CA GLY A 145 2.38 11.64 4.64
C GLY A 145 3.42 10.87 3.83
N ARG A 146 4.07 11.52 2.85
CA ARG A 146 5.19 10.95 2.12
C ARG A 146 6.49 11.29 2.82
N ALA A 147 7.07 10.30 3.49
CA ALA A 147 8.31 10.40 4.23
C ALA A 147 9.52 10.03 3.35
N TRP A 148 10.67 10.66 3.59
CA TRP A 148 11.96 10.19 3.10
C TRP A 148 12.66 9.42 4.20
N LEU A 149 12.96 8.14 3.97
CA LEU A 149 13.75 7.31 4.87
C LEU A 149 15.15 7.17 4.30
N SER A 150 16.14 7.70 5.04
CA SER A 150 17.55 7.60 4.65
C SER A 150 18.09 6.19 4.91
N ALA A 151 19.19 5.83 4.27
CA ALA A 151 19.85 4.54 4.48
C ALA A 151 20.33 4.30 5.92
N SER A 152 20.47 5.37 6.73
CA SER A 152 20.76 5.26 8.17
C SER A 152 19.54 4.83 9.00
N ASP A 153 18.34 5.10 8.53
CA ASP A 153 17.09 4.75 9.21
C ASP A 153 16.52 3.41 8.71
N VAL A 154 16.46 3.26 7.39
CA VAL A 154 15.96 2.06 6.71
C VAL A 154 16.86 1.74 5.53
N ARG A 155 17.57 0.61 5.59
CA ARG A 155 18.44 0.20 4.49
C ARG A 155 17.63 -0.51 3.41
N VAL A 156 17.79 -0.05 2.18
CA VAL A 156 17.15 -0.62 0.99
C VAL A 156 18.24 -1.15 0.05
N GLU A 157 18.20 -2.45 -0.23
CA GLU A 157 19.16 -3.18 -1.05
C GLU A 157 18.43 -3.74 -2.28
N LEU A 158 18.89 -3.39 -3.47
CA LEU A 158 18.40 -3.93 -4.73
C LEU A 158 18.90 -5.36 -4.95
N ASP A 159 18.24 -6.13 -5.81
CA ASP A 159 18.69 -7.49 -6.19
C ASP A 159 20.14 -7.52 -6.75
N SER A 160 20.63 -6.40 -7.27
CA SER A 160 22.02 -6.24 -7.69
C SER A 160 23.03 -6.15 -6.55
N GLY A 161 22.56 -6.07 -5.28
CA GLY A 161 23.39 -5.78 -4.10
C GLY A 161 23.68 -4.29 -3.89
N GLU A 162 23.19 -3.41 -4.76
CA GLU A 162 23.35 -1.96 -4.61
C GLU A 162 22.50 -1.45 -3.45
N LEU A 163 23.08 -0.60 -2.61
CA LEU A 163 22.40 0.10 -1.55
C LEU A 163 21.93 1.47 -2.02
N LEU A 164 20.66 1.77 -1.82
CA LEU A 164 20.13 3.10 -2.12
C LEU A 164 20.45 4.07 -0.97
N PRO A 165 20.63 5.38 -1.28
CA PRO A 165 20.83 6.42 -0.27
C PRO A 165 19.59 6.63 0.61
N GLY A 166 18.43 6.16 0.17
CA GLY A 166 17.14 6.21 0.83
C GLY A 166 16.01 5.98 -0.16
N ALA A 167 14.79 5.96 0.34
CA ALA A 167 13.58 5.86 -0.46
C ALA A 167 12.43 6.61 0.20
N HIS A 168 11.47 7.05 -0.58
CA HIS A 168 10.20 7.53 -0.05
C HIS A 168 9.30 6.36 0.38
N VAL A 169 8.44 6.62 1.34
CA VAL A 169 7.37 5.70 1.75
C VAL A 169 6.16 6.51 2.23
N TYR A 170 4.97 5.97 2.06
CA TYR A 170 3.76 6.58 2.62
C TYR A 170 3.52 6.03 4.03
N VAL A 171 3.55 6.93 5.01
CA VAL A 171 3.34 6.63 6.44
C VAL A 171 1.96 7.09 6.84
N ASN A 172 1.16 6.23 7.47
CA ASN A 172 -0.15 6.63 7.99
C ASN A 172 0.02 7.53 9.22
N ARG A 173 -0.60 8.71 9.18
CA ARG A 173 -0.52 9.72 10.26
C ARG A 173 -1.22 9.29 11.55
N ARG A 174 -2.04 8.24 11.52
CA ARG A 174 -2.75 7.69 12.69
C ARG A 174 -2.07 6.46 13.26
N GLY A 175 -0.89 6.10 12.73
CA GLY A 175 -0.12 4.95 13.16
C GLY A 175 -0.64 3.62 12.60
N VAL A 176 -0.40 2.56 13.34
CA VAL A 176 -0.75 1.19 12.98
C VAL A 176 -1.59 0.53 14.06
N LEU A 177 -2.34 -0.51 13.69
CA LEU A 177 -3.06 -1.33 14.67
C LEU A 177 -2.08 -2.30 15.34
N HIS A 178 -2.29 -2.54 16.64
CA HIS A 178 -1.55 -3.57 17.37
C HIS A 178 -2.33 -4.90 17.43
N ASN A 179 -1.64 -5.97 17.78
CA ASN A 179 -2.17 -7.33 17.84
C ASN A 179 -2.77 -7.71 19.21
N GLY A 180 -2.92 -6.73 20.12
CA GLY A 180 -3.36 -6.95 21.51
C GLY A 180 -2.20 -7.14 22.50
N SER A 181 -0.98 -7.50 22.05
CA SER A 181 0.22 -7.62 22.88
C SER A 181 1.13 -6.39 22.83
N GLY A 182 0.69 -5.28 22.22
CA GLY A 182 1.48 -4.06 22.06
C GLY A 182 2.47 -4.10 20.88
N SER A 183 2.41 -5.12 20.04
CA SER A 183 3.19 -5.20 18.80
C SER A 183 2.34 -4.85 17.59
N PRO A 184 2.90 -4.23 16.54
CA PRO A 184 2.16 -3.96 15.31
C PRO A 184 1.57 -5.23 14.72
N ARG A 185 0.32 -5.14 14.28
CA ARG A 185 -0.41 -6.25 13.67
C ARG A 185 0.04 -6.41 12.21
N PRO A 186 0.55 -7.59 11.79
CA PRO A 186 0.83 -7.87 10.39
C PRO A 186 -0.47 -7.82 9.57
N HIS A 187 -0.37 -7.42 8.28
CA HIS A 187 -1.52 -7.42 7.39
C HIS A 187 -1.72 -8.82 6.76
N PRO A 188 -2.78 -9.58 7.13
CA PRO A 188 -2.97 -10.97 6.70
C PRO A 188 -3.69 -11.10 5.35
N GLY A 189 -3.91 -9.99 4.64
CA GLY A 189 -4.88 -9.86 3.56
C GLY A 189 -6.22 -9.30 4.08
N GLU A 190 -6.99 -8.65 3.18
CA GLU A 190 -8.15 -7.85 3.60
C GLU A 190 -9.27 -8.68 4.22
N ARG A 191 -9.68 -9.75 3.55
CA ARG A 191 -10.79 -10.58 4.02
C ARG A 191 -10.58 -11.12 5.46
N PRO A 192 -9.48 -11.80 5.79
CA PRO A 192 -9.23 -12.26 7.16
C PRO A 192 -9.02 -11.11 8.14
N LEU A 193 -8.48 -9.96 7.69
CA LEU A 193 -8.35 -8.78 8.54
C LEU A 193 -9.72 -8.26 8.97
N LEU A 194 -10.61 -7.99 8.01
CA LEU A 194 -11.94 -7.45 8.30
C LEU A 194 -12.77 -8.42 9.13
N ALA A 195 -12.73 -9.72 8.82
CA ALA A 195 -13.42 -10.74 9.64
C ALA A 195 -12.95 -10.68 11.10
N SER A 196 -11.64 -10.55 11.34
CA SER A 196 -11.09 -10.47 12.68
C SER A 196 -11.43 -9.15 13.40
N LEU A 197 -11.42 -8.01 12.70
CA LEU A 197 -11.78 -6.71 13.25
C LEU A 197 -13.27 -6.68 13.65
N LEU A 198 -14.14 -7.19 12.78
CA LEU A 198 -15.58 -7.30 13.06
C LEU A 198 -15.87 -8.26 14.23
N ALA A 199 -15.19 -9.40 14.29
CA ALA A 199 -15.32 -10.32 15.42
C ALA A 199 -14.90 -9.68 16.76
N GLY A 200 -13.89 -8.81 16.73
CA GLY A 200 -13.31 -8.17 17.92
C GLY A 200 -14.07 -6.94 18.41
N SER A 201 -14.91 -6.27 17.60
CA SER A 201 -15.58 -5.01 17.97
C SER A 201 -17.05 -4.99 17.56
N ALA A 202 -17.95 -4.99 18.56
CA ALA A 202 -19.39 -4.82 18.33
C ALA A 202 -19.69 -3.47 17.66
N ARG A 203 -18.98 -2.41 18.05
CA ARG A 203 -19.15 -1.07 17.49
C ARG A 203 -18.75 -0.98 16.01
N LEU A 204 -17.72 -1.75 15.58
CA LEU A 204 -17.40 -1.85 14.17
C LEU A 204 -18.49 -2.58 13.39
N ARG A 205 -19.08 -3.65 13.96
CA ARG A 205 -20.24 -4.33 13.34
C ARG A 205 -21.45 -3.41 13.18
N GLU A 206 -21.77 -2.62 14.20
CA GLU A 206 -22.85 -1.62 14.11
C GLU A 206 -22.63 -0.63 12.95
N LEU A 207 -21.39 -0.20 12.71
CA LEU A 207 -21.05 0.71 11.62
C LEU A 207 -21.04 0.01 10.25
N PHE A 208 -20.32 -1.10 10.17
CA PHE A 208 -19.90 -1.67 8.87
C PHE A 208 -20.60 -2.98 8.50
N GLY A 209 -21.43 -3.55 9.39
CA GLY A 209 -22.10 -4.84 9.16
C GLY A 209 -21.33 -6.01 9.74
N GLU A 210 -21.87 -7.22 9.53
CA GLU A 210 -21.36 -8.45 10.15
C GLU A 210 -20.29 -9.15 9.29
N THR A 211 -20.18 -8.80 8.01
CA THR A 211 -19.32 -9.49 7.04
C THR A 211 -18.31 -8.54 6.41
N PRO A 212 -17.15 -9.05 5.94
CA PRO A 212 -16.19 -8.27 5.16
C PRO A 212 -16.80 -7.60 3.92
N GLU A 213 -17.73 -8.26 3.25
CA GLU A 213 -18.45 -7.72 2.11
C GLU A 213 -19.30 -6.50 2.48
N GLU A 214 -20.04 -6.58 3.58
CA GLU A 214 -20.83 -5.44 4.09
C GLU A 214 -19.92 -4.30 4.51
N PHE A 215 -18.80 -4.61 5.19
CA PHE A 215 -17.79 -3.60 5.52
C PHE A 215 -17.34 -2.83 4.29
N CYS A 216 -16.88 -3.53 3.26
CA CYS A 216 -16.43 -2.92 2.01
C CYS A 216 -17.53 -2.08 1.36
N ALA A 217 -18.74 -2.62 1.27
CA ALA A 217 -19.88 -1.94 0.64
C ALA A 217 -20.26 -0.66 1.37
N ARG A 218 -20.30 -0.68 2.71
CA ARG A 218 -20.67 0.49 3.53
C ARG A 218 -19.55 1.53 3.59
N ALA A 219 -18.28 1.11 3.65
CA ALA A 219 -17.15 2.02 3.68
C ALA A 219 -16.94 2.75 2.34
N ARG A 220 -17.24 2.10 1.21
CA ARG A 220 -17.05 2.70 -0.11
C ARG A 220 -17.94 3.93 -0.31
N GLY A 221 -17.28 5.07 -0.54
CA GLY A 221 -17.97 6.32 -0.84
C GLY A 221 -18.55 7.06 0.38
N ASP A 222 -18.47 6.48 1.59
CA ASP A 222 -18.90 7.16 2.81
C ASP A 222 -17.70 7.54 3.69
N GLY A 223 -17.10 8.69 3.39
CA GLY A 223 -15.94 9.21 4.14
C GLY A 223 -16.29 9.54 5.60
N ALA A 224 -17.55 9.92 5.91
CA ALA A 224 -17.99 10.20 7.28
C ALA A 224 -18.06 8.92 8.11
N LEU A 225 -18.57 7.84 7.53
CA LEU A 225 -18.60 6.52 8.15
C LEU A 225 -17.16 6.00 8.37
N CYS A 226 -16.30 6.11 7.37
CA CYS A 226 -14.89 5.74 7.50
C CYS A 226 -14.16 6.53 8.60
N ALA A 227 -14.41 7.83 8.72
CA ALA A 227 -13.88 8.65 9.80
C ALA A 227 -14.37 8.20 11.19
N ARG A 228 -15.63 7.74 11.30
CA ARG A 228 -16.16 7.16 12.55
C ARG A 228 -15.45 5.85 12.89
N GLY A 229 -15.28 4.93 11.92
CA GLY A 229 -14.53 3.68 12.10
C GLY A 229 -13.07 3.92 12.49
N THR A 230 -12.42 4.87 11.84
CA THR A 230 -11.07 5.28 12.19
C THR A 230 -10.94 5.78 13.63
N ARG A 231 -11.91 6.59 14.11
CA ARG A 231 -11.92 7.03 15.51
C ARG A 231 -12.17 5.87 16.49
N LEU A 232 -12.88 4.82 16.09
CA LEU A 232 -13.07 3.65 16.94
C LEU A 232 -11.75 2.94 17.22
N PHE A 233 -10.86 2.81 16.24
CA PHE A 233 -9.53 2.21 16.46
C PHE A 233 -8.77 2.91 17.58
N ALA A 234 -8.80 4.25 17.62
CA ALA A 234 -8.16 5.00 18.69
C ALA A 234 -8.92 4.87 20.03
N SER A 235 -10.25 5.00 20.03
CA SER A 235 -11.06 4.98 21.27
C SER A 235 -11.15 3.58 21.91
N GLU A 236 -10.96 2.52 21.17
CA GLU A 236 -10.85 1.14 21.67
C GLU A 236 -9.40 0.74 22.00
N GLY A 237 -8.46 1.69 21.89
CA GLY A 237 -7.07 1.45 22.23
C GLY A 237 -6.37 0.48 21.28
N LEU A 238 -6.84 0.36 20.03
CA LEU A 238 -6.27 -0.56 19.03
C LEU A 238 -5.11 0.06 18.24
N ALA A 239 -5.00 1.39 18.23
CA ALA A 239 -3.98 2.13 17.50
C ALA A 239 -2.72 2.34 18.35
N MET A 240 -1.57 2.26 17.70
CA MET A 240 -0.26 2.58 18.28
C MET A 240 0.60 3.36 17.28
N ALA A 241 1.62 4.07 17.79
CA ALA A 241 2.58 4.77 16.95
C ALA A 241 3.35 3.81 16.04
N SER A 242 3.59 4.21 14.81
CA SER A 242 4.42 3.45 13.86
C SER A 242 5.92 3.64 14.13
N GLY A 243 6.31 4.70 14.86
CA GLY A 243 7.70 5.11 15.04
C GLY A 243 8.28 5.86 13.84
N LEU A 244 7.46 6.12 12.81
CA LEU A 244 7.83 6.83 11.58
C LEU A 244 7.14 8.20 11.44
N GLU A 245 6.29 8.60 12.38
CA GLU A 245 5.50 9.83 12.32
C GLU A 245 6.35 11.08 12.16
N ARG A 246 7.56 11.07 12.70
CA ARG A 246 8.52 12.19 12.61
C ARG A 246 9.01 12.49 11.18
N TYR A 247 8.80 11.56 10.24
CA TYR A 247 9.23 11.72 8.85
C TYR A 247 8.08 12.08 7.90
N ALA A 248 6.80 12.05 8.34
CA ALA A 248 5.59 12.19 7.54
C ALA A 248 4.96 13.59 7.59
#